data_a36c721d6e14ba04ad20ff810990e7d5
#
_entry.id   a36c721d6e14ba04ad20ff810990e7d5
#
_cell.length_a   1.000
_cell.length_b   1.000
_cell.length_c   1.000
_cell.angle_alpha   90.00
_cell.angle_beta   90.00
_cell.angle_gamma   90.00
#
_symmetry.space_group_name_H-M   'P 1'
#
loop_
_entity.id
_entity.type
_entity.pdbx_description
1 polymer ?
#
loop_
_entity_poly.entity_id
_entity_poly.type
_entity_poly.pdbx_seq_one_letter_code
_entity_poly.pdbx_strand_id
1 'polypeptide(L)'
;LLSIGYASCHWCHVMAHESFEDKETAELMNKFFLNIKVDREERPDIDYIFQSSFQLFNHSGGGWPLTMFLDENAIPFMAGTYFPKISTQGLPSFKEVILRVGETYNQQREEIIKQSPIISKSLELRKSSVLNQDLENILQSIVVNLDKEKGGYKGAPKFPILNIYDTLLYFFTKTKNINYLEPVELILKQLCSQGIYDHVEGGLSRYTVD
;
A
#
# COMPACT_ATOMS: atom_id res chain seq x y z
N LEU A 1 18.91 -3.14 -0.22
CA LEU A 1 17.68 -3.13 -0.99
C LEU A 1 16.66 -4.02 -0.31
N LEU A 2 15.48 -3.49 -0.01
CA LEU A 2 14.36 -4.21 0.59
C LEU A 2 13.19 -4.26 -0.40
N SER A 3 12.68 -5.45 -0.67
CA SER A 3 11.47 -5.67 -1.46
C SER A 3 10.39 -6.30 -0.59
N ILE A 4 9.24 -5.62 -0.48
CA ILE A 4 8.09 -6.10 0.28
C ILE A 4 6.97 -6.45 -0.68
N GLY A 5 6.39 -7.63 -0.51
CA GLY A 5 5.30 -8.14 -1.32
C GLY A 5 4.47 -9.17 -0.56
N TYR A 6 3.71 -9.99 -1.26
CA TYR A 6 2.96 -11.11 -0.69
C TYR A 6 2.60 -12.16 -1.76
N ALA A 7 2.20 -13.34 -1.33
CA ALA A 7 2.03 -14.48 -2.22
C ALA A 7 1.00 -14.26 -3.34
N SER A 8 -0.10 -13.56 -3.10
CA SER A 8 -1.14 -13.29 -4.12
C SER A 8 -0.95 -11.96 -4.87
N CYS A 9 0.21 -11.32 -4.74
CA CYS A 9 0.49 -10.04 -5.39
C CYS A 9 0.92 -10.23 -6.86
N HIS A 10 0.04 -9.91 -7.80
CA HIS A 10 0.31 -10.03 -9.24
C HIS A 10 1.58 -9.28 -9.66
N TRP A 11 1.68 -7.99 -9.37
CA TRP A 11 2.83 -7.18 -9.77
C TRP A 11 4.14 -7.56 -9.06
N CYS A 12 4.05 -8.21 -7.89
CA CYS A 12 5.24 -8.76 -7.23
C CYS A 12 5.80 -9.96 -8.03
N HIS A 13 4.92 -10.82 -8.58
CA HIS A 13 5.32 -11.91 -9.46
C HIS A 13 5.89 -11.38 -10.77
N VAL A 14 5.24 -10.39 -11.38
CA VAL A 14 5.75 -9.76 -12.60
C VAL A 14 7.15 -9.23 -12.38
N MET A 15 7.39 -8.45 -11.32
CA MET A 15 8.72 -7.91 -11.02
C MET A 15 9.75 -9.01 -10.71
N ALA A 16 9.34 -10.11 -10.07
CA ALA A 16 10.22 -11.25 -9.81
C ALA A 16 10.70 -11.87 -11.12
N HIS A 17 9.78 -12.21 -12.01
CA HIS A 17 10.12 -12.83 -13.30
C HIS A 17 10.91 -11.90 -14.24
N GLU A 18 10.53 -10.64 -14.30
CA GLU A 18 11.17 -9.68 -15.19
C GLU A 18 12.55 -9.22 -14.73
N SER A 19 12.73 -9.08 -13.41
CA SER A 19 13.91 -8.42 -12.85
C SER A 19 14.71 -9.30 -11.90
N PHE A 20 14.10 -9.96 -10.91
CA PHE A 20 14.87 -10.70 -9.90
C PHE A 20 15.44 -12.02 -10.43
N GLU A 21 14.77 -12.67 -11.40
CA GLU A 21 15.23 -13.88 -12.07
C GLU A 21 16.19 -13.59 -13.24
N ASP A 22 16.32 -12.32 -13.65
CA ASP A 22 17.28 -11.92 -14.68
C ASP A 22 18.70 -11.89 -14.10
N LYS A 23 19.59 -12.72 -14.66
CA LYS A 23 20.93 -12.92 -14.14
C LYS A 23 21.75 -11.63 -14.05
N GLU A 24 21.69 -10.79 -15.06
CA GLU A 24 22.41 -9.53 -15.12
C GLU A 24 21.90 -8.55 -14.05
N THR A 25 20.58 -8.48 -13.86
CA THR A 25 19.96 -7.67 -12.81
C THR A 25 20.35 -8.19 -11.43
N ALA A 26 20.33 -9.50 -11.21
CA ALA A 26 20.72 -10.12 -9.96
C ALA A 26 22.20 -9.86 -9.61
N GLU A 27 23.10 -9.91 -10.61
CA GLU A 27 24.52 -9.56 -10.43
C GLU A 27 24.69 -8.10 -9.99
N LEU A 28 23.94 -7.18 -10.59
CA LEU A 28 23.95 -5.77 -10.18
C LEU A 28 23.37 -5.56 -8.78
N MET A 29 22.26 -6.22 -8.45
CA MET A 29 21.67 -6.18 -7.10
C MET A 29 22.69 -6.65 -6.05
N ASN A 30 23.36 -7.77 -6.29
CA ASN A 30 24.33 -8.34 -5.36
C ASN A 30 25.64 -7.53 -5.28
N LYS A 31 25.95 -6.78 -6.33
CA LYS A 31 27.13 -5.90 -6.33
C LYS A 31 26.96 -4.68 -5.43
N PHE A 32 25.76 -4.09 -5.42
CA PHE A 32 25.51 -2.82 -4.75
C PHE A 32 24.80 -2.97 -3.41
N PHE A 33 24.04 -4.04 -3.20
CA PHE A 33 23.12 -4.13 -2.06
C PHE A 33 23.17 -5.48 -1.35
N LEU A 34 22.91 -5.46 -0.05
CA LEU A 34 22.34 -6.60 0.65
C LEU A 34 20.84 -6.64 0.32
N ASN A 35 20.39 -7.71 -0.33
CA ASN A 35 19.02 -7.84 -0.80
C ASN A 35 18.16 -8.60 0.20
N ILE A 36 17.05 -8.00 0.60
CA ILE A 36 16.11 -8.55 1.58
C ILE A 36 14.72 -8.60 0.94
N LYS A 37 14.06 -9.75 1.03
CA LYS A 37 12.67 -9.92 0.63
C LYS A 37 11.82 -10.16 1.88
N VAL A 38 10.70 -9.44 1.97
CA VAL A 38 9.77 -9.53 3.10
C VAL A 38 8.37 -9.82 2.59
N ASP A 39 7.71 -10.78 3.22
CA ASP A 39 6.29 -11.01 3.03
C ASP A 39 5.51 -10.16 4.05
N ARG A 40 4.64 -9.30 3.54
CA ARG A 40 3.81 -8.42 4.37
C ARG A 40 2.78 -9.18 5.22
N GLU A 41 2.39 -10.38 4.81
CA GLU A 41 1.42 -11.19 5.54
C GLU A 41 2.08 -11.84 6.76
N GLU A 42 3.38 -12.16 6.67
CA GLU A 42 4.18 -12.65 7.80
C GLU A 42 4.72 -11.50 8.68
N ARG A 43 5.08 -10.37 8.05
CA ARG A 43 5.70 -9.22 8.74
C ARG A 43 4.95 -7.91 8.42
N PRO A 44 3.67 -7.78 8.84
CA PRO A 44 2.89 -6.56 8.62
C PRO A 44 3.44 -5.34 9.37
N ASP A 45 4.19 -5.56 10.43
CA ASP A 45 4.90 -4.53 11.18
C ASP A 45 5.96 -3.83 10.31
N ILE A 46 6.75 -4.59 9.56
CA ILE A 46 7.76 -4.08 8.63
C ILE A 46 7.08 -3.36 7.46
N ASP A 47 6.07 -3.99 6.88
CA ASP A 47 5.30 -3.38 5.78
C ASP A 47 4.73 -2.01 6.20
N TYR A 48 4.12 -1.91 7.36
CA TYR A 48 3.55 -0.66 7.87
C TYR A 48 4.57 0.46 7.99
N ILE A 49 5.76 0.17 8.54
CA ILE A 49 6.85 1.15 8.68
C ILE A 49 7.29 1.67 7.31
N PHE A 50 7.54 0.77 6.36
CA PHE A 50 8.06 1.17 5.06
C PHE A 50 7.00 1.73 4.11
N GLN A 51 5.73 1.35 4.23
CA GLN A 51 4.62 2.05 3.55
C GLN A 51 4.47 3.49 4.07
N SER A 52 4.61 3.68 5.37
CA SER A 52 4.62 5.04 5.97
C SER A 52 5.82 5.86 5.48
N SER A 53 6.98 5.24 5.35
CA SER A 53 8.17 5.87 4.78
C SER A 53 7.95 6.26 3.31
N PHE A 54 7.36 5.38 2.53
CA PHE A 54 7.02 5.65 1.12
C PHE A 54 6.11 6.88 1.01
N GLN A 55 5.10 6.97 1.86
CA GLN A 55 4.18 8.11 1.87
C GLN A 55 4.88 9.43 2.20
N LEU A 56 5.87 9.43 3.09
CA LEU A 56 6.69 10.61 3.40
C LEU A 56 7.50 11.08 2.19
N PHE A 57 8.09 10.16 1.41
CA PHE A 57 8.91 10.51 0.26
C PHE A 57 8.09 10.93 -0.98
N ASN A 58 6.97 10.27 -1.22
CA ASN A 58 6.23 10.41 -2.48
C ASN A 58 4.93 11.21 -2.35
N HIS A 59 4.53 11.61 -1.13
CA HIS A 59 3.28 12.32 -0.85
C HIS A 59 2.03 11.64 -1.42
N SER A 60 2.11 10.33 -1.64
CA SER A 60 1.06 9.48 -2.20
C SER A 60 1.01 8.15 -1.48
N GLY A 61 -0.09 7.43 -1.60
CA GLY A 61 -0.19 6.07 -1.09
C GLY A 61 0.82 5.15 -1.77
N GLY A 62 1.36 4.21 -1.01
CA GLY A 62 2.24 3.17 -1.53
C GLY A 62 1.49 2.06 -2.26
N GLY A 63 2.14 0.92 -2.42
CA GLY A 63 1.58 -0.26 -3.08
C GLY A 63 2.54 -1.43 -2.98
N TRP A 64 2.20 -2.51 -3.65
CA TRP A 64 3.05 -3.69 -3.75
C TRP A 64 3.27 -4.08 -5.22
N PRO A 65 4.52 -4.47 -5.57
CA PRO A 65 5.70 -4.57 -4.69
C PRO A 65 6.10 -3.20 -4.15
N LEU A 66 6.58 -3.15 -2.90
CA LEU A 66 7.24 -1.98 -2.35
C LEU A 66 8.75 -2.19 -2.42
N THR A 67 9.46 -1.25 -3.04
CA THR A 67 10.92 -1.29 -3.21
C THR A 67 11.54 -0.15 -2.41
N MET A 68 12.39 -0.48 -1.43
CA MET A 68 13.02 0.48 -0.55
C MET A 68 14.54 0.36 -0.63
N PHE A 69 15.24 1.47 -0.71
CA PHE A 69 16.68 1.55 -0.61
C PHE A 69 17.04 2.13 0.76
N LEU A 70 17.79 1.34 1.53
CA LEU A 70 18.09 1.63 2.93
C LEU A 70 19.59 1.85 3.10
N ASP A 71 19.94 2.71 4.04
CA ASP A 71 21.33 2.81 4.51
C ASP A 71 21.72 1.61 5.40
N GLU A 72 22.92 1.63 5.94
CA GLU A 72 23.44 0.59 6.83
C GLU A 72 22.73 0.49 8.18
N ASN A 73 21.97 1.51 8.56
CA ASN A 73 21.14 1.55 9.77
C ASN A 73 19.67 1.19 9.49
N ALA A 74 19.39 0.66 8.30
CA ALA A 74 18.04 0.35 7.81
C ALA A 74 17.12 1.57 7.69
N ILE A 75 17.67 2.78 7.58
CA ILE A 75 16.90 3.99 7.35
C ILE A 75 16.72 4.19 5.83
N PRO A 76 15.47 4.36 5.36
CA PRO A 76 15.22 4.53 3.94
C PRO A 76 15.69 5.90 3.44
N PHE A 77 16.29 5.94 2.26
CA PHE A 77 16.70 7.15 1.56
C PHE A 77 16.10 7.28 0.17
N MET A 78 15.56 6.21 -0.38
CA MET A 78 14.80 6.21 -1.62
C MET A 78 13.75 5.10 -1.60
N ALA A 79 12.60 5.37 -2.23
CA ALA A 79 11.47 4.46 -2.30
C ALA A 79 10.84 4.44 -3.70
N GLY A 80 10.31 3.29 -4.06
CA GLY A 80 9.51 3.06 -5.26
C GLY A 80 8.57 1.89 -5.07
N THR A 81 7.77 1.62 -6.07
CA THR A 81 6.92 0.42 -6.11
C THR A 81 7.45 -0.54 -7.17
N TYR A 82 6.70 -0.78 -8.22
CA TYR A 82 7.10 -1.57 -9.36
C TYR A 82 8.04 -0.79 -10.28
N PHE A 83 9.07 -1.47 -10.77
CA PHE A 83 9.96 -0.99 -11.83
C PHE A 83 10.01 -2.03 -12.96
N PRO A 84 9.77 -1.64 -14.22
CA PRO A 84 9.79 -2.55 -15.35
C PRO A 84 11.21 -3.03 -15.70
N LYS A 85 11.32 -4.12 -16.45
CA LYS A 85 12.60 -4.61 -16.98
C LYS A 85 13.22 -3.63 -18.00
N ILE A 86 12.37 -3.00 -18.82
CA ILE A 86 12.76 -2.07 -19.87
C ILE A 86 12.09 -0.73 -19.57
N SER A 87 12.85 0.36 -19.71
CA SER A 87 12.34 1.72 -19.50
C SER A 87 11.16 2.01 -20.41
N THR A 88 10.11 2.57 -19.83
CA THR A 88 8.92 3.02 -20.54
C THR A 88 8.73 4.52 -20.33
N GLN A 89 7.82 5.17 -21.09
CA GLN A 89 7.54 6.59 -20.87
C GLN A 89 7.08 6.84 -19.43
N GLY A 90 7.92 7.53 -18.65
CA GLY A 90 7.64 7.92 -17.27
C GLY A 90 8.14 6.97 -16.19
N LEU A 91 8.65 5.77 -16.54
CA LEU A 91 9.21 4.81 -15.56
C LEU A 91 10.57 4.31 -16.04
N PRO A 92 11.65 4.50 -15.24
CA PRO A 92 12.95 3.92 -15.51
C PRO A 92 12.92 2.39 -15.35
N SER A 93 13.82 1.69 -16.03
CA SER A 93 14.01 0.25 -15.79
C SER A 93 14.59 -0.02 -14.40
N PHE A 94 14.35 -1.22 -13.88
CA PHE A 94 14.91 -1.60 -12.58
C PHE A 94 16.44 -1.56 -12.58
N LYS A 95 17.08 -1.98 -13.66
CA LYS A 95 18.55 -1.88 -13.81
C LYS A 95 19.07 -0.45 -13.71
N GLU A 96 18.43 0.49 -14.39
CA GLU A 96 18.80 1.92 -14.31
C GLU A 96 18.66 2.46 -12.91
N VAL A 97 17.57 2.08 -12.20
CA VAL A 97 17.36 2.47 -10.81
C VAL A 97 18.45 1.91 -9.91
N ILE A 98 18.76 0.61 -10.00
CA ILE A 98 19.81 -0.03 -9.18
C ILE A 98 21.17 0.64 -9.40
N LEU A 99 21.58 0.86 -10.66
CA LEU A 99 22.84 1.50 -11.00
C LEU A 99 22.90 2.91 -10.41
N ARG A 100 21.88 3.72 -10.70
CA ARG A 100 21.83 5.11 -10.26
C ARG A 100 21.84 5.23 -8.73
N VAL A 101 21.04 4.42 -8.04
CA VAL A 101 20.98 4.46 -6.58
C VAL A 101 22.28 3.97 -5.95
N GLY A 102 22.86 2.87 -6.48
CA GLY A 102 24.13 2.34 -5.99
C GLY A 102 25.28 3.33 -6.17
N GLU A 103 25.37 3.97 -7.32
CA GLU A 103 26.38 5.00 -7.61
C GLU A 103 26.18 6.25 -6.73
N THR A 104 24.92 6.72 -6.60
CA THR A 104 24.60 7.87 -5.75
C THR A 104 24.94 7.61 -4.29
N TYR A 105 24.61 6.42 -3.77
CA TYR A 105 24.96 6.05 -2.40
C TYR A 105 26.47 6.07 -2.19
N ASN A 106 27.25 5.51 -3.12
CA ASN A 106 28.72 5.50 -3.02
C ASN A 106 29.33 6.91 -3.07
N GLN A 107 28.76 7.81 -3.88
CA GLN A 107 29.26 9.17 -4.06
C GLN A 107 28.82 10.15 -2.96
N GLN A 108 27.62 9.98 -2.43
CA GLN A 108 26.97 10.92 -1.52
C GLN A 108 26.59 10.29 -0.17
N ARG A 109 27.30 9.20 0.22
CA ARG A 109 26.98 8.43 1.42
C ARG A 109 26.88 9.30 2.68
N GLU A 110 27.83 10.22 2.88
CA GLU A 110 27.83 11.07 4.07
C GLU A 110 26.63 12.00 4.12
N GLU A 111 26.18 12.53 2.97
CA GLU A 111 25.00 13.39 2.90
C GLU A 111 23.70 12.61 3.16
N ILE A 112 23.61 11.39 2.62
CA ILE A 112 22.48 10.50 2.87
C ILE A 112 22.39 10.17 4.36
N ILE A 113 23.51 9.77 4.98
CA ILE A 113 23.55 9.43 6.41
C ILE A 113 23.21 10.64 7.31
N LYS A 114 23.61 11.84 6.93
CA LYS A 114 23.24 13.07 7.67
C LYS A 114 21.73 13.30 7.71
N GLN A 115 20.97 12.84 6.70
CA GLN A 115 19.52 12.97 6.67
C GLN A 115 18.79 11.86 7.46
N SER A 116 19.44 10.73 7.71
CA SER A 116 18.86 9.56 8.37
C SER A 116 18.20 9.88 9.72
N PRO A 117 18.78 10.70 10.64
CA PRO A 117 18.12 11.04 11.90
C PRO A 117 16.80 11.80 11.73
N ILE A 118 16.70 12.65 10.70
CA ILE A 118 15.49 13.42 10.41
C ILE A 118 14.38 12.47 9.93
N ILE A 119 14.74 11.56 9.03
CA ILE A 119 13.82 10.55 8.50
C ILE A 119 13.36 9.61 9.63
N SER A 120 14.31 9.09 10.43
CA SER A 120 14.00 8.22 11.56
C SER A 120 13.03 8.87 12.54
N LYS A 121 13.27 10.14 12.91
CA LYS A 121 12.37 10.89 13.80
C LYS A 121 10.97 11.09 13.19
N SER A 122 10.88 11.27 11.88
CA SER A 122 9.60 11.41 11.17
C SER A 122 8.81 10.09 11.13
N LEU A 123 9.51 8.96 11.23
CA LEU A 123 8.95 7.61 11.25
C LEU A 123 8.63 7.11 12.67
N GLU A 124 9.11 7.80 13.71
CA GLU A 124 8.70 7.46 15.07
C GLU A 124 7.18 7.45 15.15
N LEU A 125 6.63 6.28 15.48
CA LEU A 125 5.21 6.11 15.69
C LEU A 125 4.78 7.14 16.73
N ARG A 126 3.98 8.11 16.32
CA ARG A 126 3.30 8.97 17.27
C ARG A 126 2.50 8.03 18.16
N LYS A 127 2.93 7.88 19.41
CA LYS A 127 2.09 7.22 20.42
C LYS A 127 0.79 8.01 20.42
N SER A 128 -0.22 7.47 19.74
CA SER A 128 -1.54 8.03 19.82
C SER A 128 -1.90 7.91 21.31
N SER A 129 -2.01 9.04 22.00
CA SER A 129 -2.82 9.06 23.20
C SER A 129 -4.13 8.39 22.83
N VAL A 130 -4.60 7.46 23.63
CA VAL A 130 -5.95 6.91 23.47
C VAL A 130 -6.86 8.13 23.44
N LEU A 131 -7.19 8.54 22.22
CA LEU A 131 -8.13 9.62 22.03
C LEU A 131 -9.44 9.08 22.56
N ASN A 132 -10.02 9.76 23.53
CA ASN A 132 -11.46 9.69 23.78
C ASN A 132 -12.14 10.26 22.52
N GLN A 133 -12.01 9.52 21.40
CA GLN A 133 -12.72 9.87 20.20
C GLN A 133 -14.17 9.50 20.44
N ASP A 134 -15.01 10.50 20.32
CA ASP A 134 -16.45 10.29 20.29
C ASP A 134 -16.73 9.34 19.11
N LEU A 135 -17.15 8.13 19.45
CA LEU A 135 -17.42 7.05 18.50
C LEU A 135 -18.46 7.49 17.45
N GLU A 136 -19.40 8.33 17.85
CA GLU A 136 -20.40 8.88 16.95
C GLU A 136 -19.79 9.76 15.87
N ASN A 137 -18.81 10.58 16.19
CA ASN A 137 -18.08 11.39 15.21
C ASN A 137 -17.29 10.51 14.23
N ILE A 138 -16.72 9.39 14.70
CA ILE A 138 -16.03 8.43 13.83
C ILE A 138 -17.04 7.80 12.84
N LEU A 139 -18.17 7.33 13.34
CA LEU A 139 -19.22 6.72 12.51
C LEU A 139 -19.76 7.72 11.48
N GLN A 140 -20.01 8.95 11.88
CA GLN A 140 -20.45 10.01 10.96
C GLN A 140 -19.38 10.28 9.88
N SER A 141 -18.11 10.33 10.24
CA SER A 141 -17.02 10.52 9.29
C SER A 141 -16.95 9.38 8.26
N ILE A 142 -17.20 8.14 8.69
CA ILE A 142 -17.31 6.99 7.79
C ILE A 142 -18.48 7.21 6.81
N VAL A 143 -19.69 7.45 7.31
CA VAL A 143 -20.90 7.59 6.50
C VAL A 143 -20.78 8.74 5.46
N VAL A 144 -20.19 9.87 5.84
CA VAL A 144 -19.96 11.02 4.94
C VAL A 144 -19.03 10.67 3.78
N ASN A 145 -18.10 9.75 3.98
CA ASN A 145 -17.14 9.34 2.95
C ASN A 145 -17.64 8.17 2.08
N LEU A 146 -18.81 7.61 2.37
CA LEU A 146 -19.42 6.61 1.51
C LEU A 146 -20.09 7.25 0.28
N ASP A 147 -20.05 6.52 -0.82
CA ASP A 147 -20.72 6.90 -2.08
C ASP A 147 -22.19 6.51 -1.98
N LYS A 148 -23.07 7.51 -2.10
CA LYS A 148 -24.52 7.35 -1.97
C LYS A 148 -25.21 6.84 -3.23
N GLU A 149 -24.51 6.76 -4.35
CA GLU A 149 -25.05 6.29 -5.62
C GLU A 149 -24.54 4.89 -5.96
N LYS A 150 -23.22 4.71 -5.91
CA LYS A 150 -22.56 3.47 -6.31
C LYS A 150 -22.22 2.55 -5.13
N GLY A 151 -22.32 3.02 -3.90
CA GLY A 151 -21.87 2.30 -2.71
C GLY A 151 -20.34 2.29 -2.57
N GLY A 152 -19.85 1.76 -1.44
CA GLY A 152 -18.42 1.80 -1.13
C GLY A 152 -17.91 3.18 -0.74
N TYR A 153 -16.61 3.34 -0.64
CA TYR A 153 -16.01 4.66 -0.48
C TYR A 153 -16.06 5.46 -1.78
N LYS A 154 -16.07 6.79 -1.63
CA LYS A 154 -15.93 7.70 -2.77
C LYS A 154 -14.59 7.51 -3.47
N GLY A 155 -14.57 7.62 -4.79
CA GLY A 155 -13.37 7.45 -5.63
C GLY A 155 -13.26 6.04 -6.22
N ALA A 156 -12.17 5.80 -6.94
CA ALA A 156 -11.85 4.54 -7.58
C ALA A 156 -10.36 4.22 -7.34
N PRO A 157 -9.95 2.94 -7.27
CA PRO A 157 -10.81 1.75 -7.32
C PRO A 157 -11.62 1.52 -6.04
N LYS A 158 -12.78 0.86 -6.14
CA LYS A 158 -13.65 0.51 -5.02
C LYS A 158 -13.43 -0.93 -4.58
N PHE A 159 -13.08 -1.11 -3.31
CA PHE A 159 -12.92 -2.42 -2.68
C PHE A 159 -14.13 -2.77 -1.82
N PRO A 160 -14.59 -4.02 -1.78
CA PRO A 160 -15.66 -4.46 -0.91
C PRO A 160 -15.15 -4.59 0.55
N ILE A 161 -15.02 -3.48 1.25
CA ILE A 161 -14.51 -3.43 2.64
C ILE A 161 -15.65 -3.76 3.62
N LEU A 162 -15.95 -5.04 3.80
CA LEU A 162 -17.13 -5.50 4.53
C LEU A 162 -17.14 -5.12 6.01
N ASN A 163 -15.98 -5.01 6.65
CA ASN A 163 -15.86 -4.67 8.08
C ASN A 163 -16.55 -3.35 8.46
N ILE A 164 -16.58 -2.40 7.54
CA ILE A 164 -17.25 -1.11 7.75
C ILE A 164 -18.75 -1.31 7.84
N TYR A 165 -19.30 -2.13 6.96
CA TYR A 165 -20.75 -2.40 6.91
C TYR A 165 -21.21 -3.22 8.10
N ASP A 166 -20.41 -4.19 8.57
CA ASP A 166 -20.65 -4.91 9.81
C ASP A 166 -20.70 -3.95 11.00
N THR A 167 -19.76 -2.99 11.03
CA THR A 167 -19.75 -1.96 12.08
C THR A 167 -21.00 -1.10 12.02
N LEU A 168 -21.39 -0.61 10.85
CA LEU A 168 -22.60 0.19 10.68
C LEU A 168 -23.87 -0.59 11.08
N LEU A 169 -23.99 -1.86 10.67
CA LEU A 169 -25.09 -2.74 11.10
C LEU A 169 -25.15 -2.92 12.61
N TYR A 170 -23.99 -3.15 13.23
CA TYR A 170 -23.93 -3.25 14.69
C TYR A 170 -24.48 -2.00 15.35
N PHE A 171 -24.05 -0.81 14.92
CA PHE A 171 -24.54 0.45 15.49
C PHE A 171 -26.01 0.73 15.14
N PHE A 172 -26.48 0.34 13.96
CA PHE A 172 -27.91 0.37 13.65
C PHE A 172 -28.71 -0.49 14.63
N THR A 173 -28.24 -1.69 14.99
CA THR A 173 -28.97 -2.53 15.96
C THR A 173 -29.08 -1.88 17.34
N LYS A 174 -28.11 -1.07 17.72
CA LYS A 174 -28.05 -0.36 19.02
C LYS A 174 -28.84 0.94 19.05
N THR A 175 -28.71 1.74 17.98
CA THR A 175 -29.22 3.12 17.96
C THR A 175 -30.53 3.27 17.18
N LYS A 176 -30.85 2.33 16.30
CA LYS A 176 -31.94 2.41 15.30
C LYS A 176 -31.80 3.60 14.34
N ASN A 177 -30.59 4.20 14.23
CA ASN A 177 -30.34 5.29 13.32
C ASN A 177 -30.23 4.78 11.88
N ILE A 178 -31.19 5.18 11.05
CA ILE A 178 -31.30 4.74 9.65
C ILE A 178 -30.09 5.12 8.79
N ASN A 179 -29.37 6.18 9.12
CA ASN A 179 -28.15 6.60 8.43
C ASN A 179 -27.05 5.54 8.44
N TYR A 180 -27.11 4.58 9.36
CA TYR A 180 -26.18 3.45 9.41
C TYR A 180 -26.67 2.25 8.59
N LEU A 181 -27.97 2.12 8.34
CA LEU A 181 -28.54 1.03 7.56
C LEU A 181 -28.51 1.30 6.05
N GLU A 182 -28.92 2.50 5.62
CA GLU A 182 -29.01 2.86 4.21
C GLU A 182 -27.73 2.58 3.39
N PRO A 183 -26.53 2.92 3.87
CA PRO A 183 -25.29 2.60 3.15
C PRO A 183 -25.03 1.10 3.01
N VAL A 184 -25.48 0.31 4.00
CA VAL A 184 -25.33 -1.15 3.96
C VAL A 184 -26.27 -1.77 2.95
N GLU A 185 -27.52 -1.37 2.93
CA GLU A 185 -28.50 -1.83 1.94
C GLU A 185 -28.06 -1.48 0.52
N LEU A 186 -27.55 -0.25 0.32
CA LEU A 186 -27.04 0.18 -0.96
C LEU A 186 -25.88 -0.69 -1.43
N ILE A 187 -24.84 -0.87 -0.60
CA ILE A 187 -23.66 -1.64 -1.02
C ILE A 187 -24.01 -3.11 -1.28
N LEU A 188 -24.84 -3.73 -0.46
CA LEU A 188 -25.26 -5.12 -0.68
C LEU A 188 -26.01 -5.25 -2.02
N LYS A 189 -26.89 -4.31 -2.33
CA LYS A 189 -27.59 -4.27 -3.61
C LYS A 189 -26.60 -4.13 -4.78
N GLN A 190 -25.65 -3.22 -4.68
CA GLN A 190 -24.63 -3.00 -5.72
C GLN A 190 -23.71 -4.23 -5.88
N LEU A 191 -23.25 -4.81 -4.79
CA LEU A 191 -22.41 -6.02 -4.83
C LEU A 191 -23.14 -7.20 -5.48
N CYS A 192 -24.44 -7.36 -5.28
CA CYS A 192 -25.20 -8.47 -5.86
C CYS A 192 -25.69 -8.23 -7.30
N SER A 193 -25.74 -6.98 -7.77
CA SER A 193 -26.37 -6.65 -9.06
C SER A 193 -25.42 -6.07 -10.11
N GLN A 194 -24.19 -5.71 -9.72
CA GLN A 194 -23.21 -5.07 -10.62
C GLN A 194 -22.10 -6.03 -11.04
N GLY A 195 -21.21 -5.57 -11.93
CA GLY A 195 -20.17 -6.37 -12.54
C GLY A 195 -19.02 -6.83 -11.60
N ILE A 196 -19.02 -6.39 -10.33
CA ILE A 196 -18.07 -6.91 -9.34
C ILE A 196 -18.42 -8.34 -8.91
N TYR A 197 -19.69 -8.76 -9.05
CA TYR A 197 -20.13 -10.12 -8.76
C TYR A 197 -20.08 -10.99 -10.02
N ASP A 198 -19.46 -12.16 -9.89
CA ASP A 198 -19.49 -13.16 -10.94
C ASP A 198 -20.87 -13.85 -10.97
N HIS A 199 -21.69 -13.51 -11.97
CA HIS A 199 -23.02 -14.05 -12.12
C HIS A 199 -23.06 -15.47 -12.69
N VAL A 200 -21.93 -16.05 -13.08
CA VAL A 200 -21.83 -17.41 -13.64
C VAL A 200 -21.34 -18.40 -12.60
N GLU A 201 -20.20 -18.13 -11.99
CA GLU A 201 -19.56 -19.04 -11.02
C GLU A 201 -19.77 -18.60 -9.57
N GLY A 202 -20.25 -17.38 -9.36
CA GLY A 202 -20.39 -16.77 -8.04
C GLY A 202 -19.08 -16.16 -7.51
N GLY A 203 -19.22 -15.36 -6.45
CA GLY A 203 -18.09 -14.69 -5.83
C GLY A 203 -17.92 -13.24 -6.25
N LEU A 204 -17.03 -12.53 -5.56
CA LEU A 204 -16.73 -11.12 -5.79
C LEU A 204 -15.31 -10.96 -6.36
N SER A 205 -15.18 -10.11 -7.38
CA SER A 205 -13.89 -9.61 -7.82
C SER A 205 -13.24 -8.79 -6.70
N ARG A 206 -11.90 -8.68 -6.74
CA ARG A 206 -11.14 -7.98 -5.69
C ARG A 206 -11.54 -6.50 -5.55
N TYR A 207 -11.80 -5.84 -6.66
CA TYR A 207 -12.22 -4.43 -6.74
C TYR A 207 -12.90 -4.13 -8.06
N THR A 208 -13.56 -2.97 -8.13
CA THR A 208 -14.07 -2.38 -9.37
C THR A 208 -13.43 -1.01 -9.60
N VAL A 209 -13.39 -0.54 -10.84
CA VAL A 209 -12.78 0.73 -11.25
C VAL A 209 -13.80 1.87 -11.44
N ASP A 210 -15.07 1.61 -11.21
CA ASP A 210 -16.22 2.54 -11.37
C ASP A 210 -16.88 2.95 -10.05
#